data_00867a61f96600205192e121998177ff
#
_entry.id   00867a61f96600205192e121998177ff
#
_cell.length_a   1.000
_cell.length_b   1.000
_cell.length_c   1.000
_cell.angle_alpha   90.00
_cell.angle_beta   90.00
_cell.angle_gamma   90.00
#
_symmetry.space_group_name_H-M   'P 1'
#
loop_
_entity.id
_entity.type
_entity.pdbx_description
1 polymer ?
#
loop_
_entity_poly.entity_id
_entity_poly.type
_entity_poly.pdbx_seq_one_letter_code
_entity_poly.pdbx_strand_id
1 'polypeptide(L)'
;MNRLPFPVVALLIAVPAIAETRKYGPLILDFGRAQKMGDSIVVPGVNPQKQPLFIAVLCTERLFNFTGAGSKWNHWNEPATIHEAKIVADVCNFI
;
A
#
# COMPACT_ATOMS: atom_id res chain seq x y z
N MET A 1 -39.15 -16.21 -13.24
CA MET A 1 -38.80 -15.86 -13.15
C MET A 1 -38.05 -15.26 -12.91
N ASN A 2 -37.99 -15.08 -12.84
CA ASN A 2 -37.31 -14.46 -12.68
C ASN A 2 -36.53 -13.91 -12.28
N ARG A 3 -36.28 -13.75 -12.09
CA ARG A 3 -35.56 -13.22 -11.79
C ARG A 3 -34.75 -12.69 -11.59
N LEU A 4 -34.51 -12.59 -11.46
CA LEU A 4 -33.75 -12.02 -11.36
C LEU A 4 -33.00 -11.37 -11.09
N PRO A 5 -33.13 -11.31 -10.95
CA PRO A 5 -32.39 -10.58 -10.72
C PRO A 5 -31.41 -10.32 -10.45
N PHE A 6 -31.15 -10.51 -10.40
CA PHE A 6 -30.22 -10.25 -10.32
C PHE A 6 -29.35 -9.73 -10.26
N PRO A 7 -29.45 -9.85 -10.42
CA PRO A 7 -28.63 -9.33 -10.46
C PRO A 7 -27.90 -8.69 -10.18
N VAL A 8 -28.02 -8.76 -10.05
CA VAL A 8 -27.44 -8.07 -9.94
C VAL A 8 -26.58 -7.75 -9.42
N VAL A 9 -26.63 -8.14 -9.02
CA VAL A 9 -25.98 -7.90 -8.61
C VAL A 9 -24.94 -7.73 -8.44
N ALA A 10 -24.84 -8.02 -8.51
CA ALA A 10 -24.00 -7.87 -8.45
C ALA A 10 -23.18 -7.36 -8.49
N LEU A 11 -23.24 -7.28 -8.64
CA LEU A 11 -22.63 -6.68 -8.86
C LEU A 11 -22.00 -6.02 -8.45
N LEU A 12 -22.13 -5.93 -8.05
CA LEU A 12 -21.66 -5.37 -7.68
C LEU A 12 -20.82 -5.20 -7.34
N ILE A 13 -20.72 -5.42 -7.17
CA ILE A 13 -20.04 -5.41 -6.82
C ILE A 13 -19.11 -5.16 -6.96
N ALA A 14 -19.04 -5.07 -7.17
CA ALA A 14 -18.09 -4.89 -7.41
C ALA A 14 -17.54 -3.78 -7.30
N VAL A 15 -17.58 -3.50 -6.52
CA VAL A 15 -17.03 -2.51 -6.29
C VAL A 15 -15.89 -2.51 -6.10
N PRO A 16 -15.48 -2.28 -6.49
CA PRO A 16 -14.28 -2.24 -6.57
C PRO A 16 -13.49 -1.68 -5.74
N ALA A 17 -12.77 -2.41 -5.39
CA ALA A 17 -11.70 -1.99 -4.83
C ALA A 17 -11.16 -0.91 -5.61
N ILE A 18 -11.20 0.16 -5.12
CA ILE A 18 -10.70 1.20 -5.74
C ILE A 18 -9.24 1.17 -5.58
N ALA A 19 -8.54 1.11 -6.62
CA ALA A 19 -7.11 1.22 -6.55
C ALA A 19 -6.79 2.62 -6.12
N GLU A 20 -6.23 2.74 -4.96
CA GLU A 20 -5.78 4.02 -4.44
C GLU A 20 -4.27 4.06 -4.63
N THR A 21 -3.81 4.22 -5.86
CA THR A 21 -2.38 4.24 -6.12
C THR A 21 -1.85 5.66 -6.01
N ARG A 22 -0.65 5.79 -5.43
CA ARG A 22 0.02 7.08 -5.27
C ARG A 22 1.47 6.92 -5.68
N LYS A 23 1.99 7.96 -6.30
CA LYS A 23 3.35 7.94 -6.83
C LYS A 23 4.28 8.72 -5.91
N TYR A 24 5.40 8.11 -5.57
CA TYR A 24 6.41 8.73 -4.72
C TYR A 24 7.76 8.60 -5.42
N GLY A 25 8.10 9.62 -6.22
CA GLY A 25 9.31 9.56 -7.01
C GLY A 25 9.28 8.35 -7.94
N PRO A 26 10.22 7.42 -7.79
CA PRO A 26 10.24 6.24 -8.66
C PRO A 26 9.28 5.14 -8.24
N LEU A 27 8.61 5.27 -7.09
CA LEU A 27 7.76 4.21 -6.55
C LEU A 27 6.30 4.51 -6.77
N ILE A 28 5.52 3.48 -7.00
CA ILE A 28 4.07 3.57 -7.03
C ILE A 28 3.56 2.63 -5.96
N LEU A 29 2.80 3.17 -5.01
CA LEU A 29 2.27 2.41 -3.89
C LEU A 29 0.75 2.29 -4.02
N ASP A 30 0.23 1.14 -3.63
CA ASP A 30 -1.21 0.88 -3.70
C ASP A 30 -1.79 0.93 -2.30
N PHE A 31 -2.29 2.10 -1.92
CA PHE A 31 -2.86 2.32 -0.60
C PHE A 31 -4.17 1.57 -0.42
N GLY A 32 -4.85 1.25 -1.51
CA GLY A 32 -6.09 0.48 -1.43
C GLY A 32 -5.88 -0.93 -0.91
N ARG A 33 -4.63 -1.41 -0.93
CA ARG A 33 -4.29 -2.74 -0.45
C ARG A 33 -3.40 -2.69 0.79
N ALA A 34 -3.35 -1.54 1.44
CA ALA A 34 -2.61 -1.42 2.68
C ALA A 34 -3.23 -2.29 3.77
N GLN A 35 -2.39 -2.91 4.58
CA GLN A 35 -2.84 -3.77 5.65
C GLN A 35 -2.12 -3.44 6.94
N LYS A 36 -2.88 -3.44 8.04
CA LYS A 36 -2.28 -3.25 9.34
C LYS A 36 -1.77 -4.60 9.83
N MET A 37 -0.50 -4.66 10.18
CA MET A 37 0.11 -5.90 10.64
C MET A 37 0.84 -5.60 11.96
N GLY A 38 0.19 -5.92 13.07
CA GLY A 38 0.71 -5.55 14.38
C GLY A 38 0.75 -4.04 14.52
N ASP A 39 1.92 -3.51 14.84
CA ASP A 39 2.10 -2.06 15.00
C ASP A 39 2.48 -1.37 13.70
N SER A 40 2.61 -2.11 12.61
CA SER A 40 3.03 -1.53 11.35
C SER A 40 1.91 -1.60 10.32
N ILE A 41 2.05 -0.78 9.30
CA ILE A 41 1.14 -0.77 8.16
C ILE A 41 1.96 -1.15 6.94
N VAL A 42 1.52 -2.16 6.21
CA VAL A 42 2.24 -2.67 5.05
C VAL A 42 1.48 -2.31 3.79
N VAL A 43 2.18 -1.69 2.85
CA VAL A 43 1.59 -1.22 1.60
C VAL A 43 2.34 -1.84 0.43
N PRO A 44 1.65 -2.52 -0.47
CA PRO A 44 2.30 -3.05 -1.66
C PRO A 44 2.56 -1.96 -2.68
N GLY A 45 3.57 -2.18 -3.51
CA GLY A 45 3.89 -1.23 -4.55
C GLY A 45 4.77 -1.85 -5.62
N VAL A 46 5.23 -1.02 -6.53
CA VAL A 46 6.14 -1.45 -7.59
C VAL A 46 7.22 -0.39 -7.79
N ASN A 47 8.37 -0.85 -8.24
CA ASN A 47 9.47 0.05 -8.60
C ASN A 47 9.37 0.39 -10.09
N PRO A 48 10.28 1.23 -10.61
CA PRO A 48 10.22 1.60 -12.04
C PRO A 48 10.32 0.43 -13.00
N GLN A 49 10.93 -0.67 -12.58
CA GLN A 49 11.02 -1.87 -13.41
C GLN A 49 9.80 -2.76 -13.25
N LYS A 50 8.77 -2.27 -12.57
CA LYS A 50 7.52 -2.98 -12.33
C LYS A 50 7.69 -4.23 -11.50
N GLN A 51 8.73 -4.28 -10.72
CA GLN A 51 8.93 -5.37 -9.78
C GLN A 51 8.18 -5.07 -8.50
N PRO A 52 7.48 -6.06 -7.93
CA PRO A 52 6.72 -5.82 -6.71
C PRO A 52 7.63 -5.60 -5.51
N LEU A 53 7.15 -4.75 -4.61
CA LEU A 53 7.83 -4.52 -3.34
C LEU A 53 6.77 -4.20 -2.29
N PHE A 54 7.21 -4.18 -1.04
CA PHE A 54 6.36 -3.79 0.07
C PHE A 54 7.06 -2.74 0.91
N ILE A 55 6.28 -1.78 1.38
CA ILE A 55 6.74 -0.79 2.34
C ILE A 55 6.02 -1.05 3.65
N ALA A 56 6.72 -1.02 4.75
CA ALA A 56 6.11 -1.11 6.07
C ALA A 56 6.43 0.17 6.83
N VAL A 57 5.45 0.70 7.53
CA VAL A 57 5.62 1.94 8.30
C VAL A 57 5.19 1.70 9.73
N LEU A 58 6.07 2.09 10.68
CA LEU A 58 5.77 2.12 12.09
C LEU A 58 5.39 3.54 12.46
N CYS A 59 4.10 3.80 12.55
CA CYS A 59 3.64 5.17 12.71
C CYS A 59 3.99 5.79 14.06
N THR A 60 4.02 4.97 15.11
CA THR A 60 4.34 5.49 16.45
C THR A 60 5.76 6.04 16.52
N GLU A 61 6.66 5.46 15.75
CA GLU A 61 8.07 5.85 15.79
C GLU A 61 8.52 6.52 14.50
N ARG A 62 7.64 6.64 13.53
CA ARG A 62 7.94 7.26 12.23
C ARG A 62 9.11 6.60 11.54
N LEU A 63 9.12 5.28 11.56
CA LEU A 63 10.14 4.49 10.88
C LEU A 63 9.54 3.78 9.69
N PHE A 64 10.35 3.46 8.72
CA PHE A 64 9.89 2.67 7.59
C PHE A 64 10.88 1.56 7.26
N ASN A 65 10.39 0.56 6.55
CA ASN A 65 11.18 -0.55 6.07
C ASN A 65 10.65 -0.90 4.68
N PHE A 66 11.42 -1.61 3.91
CA PHE A 66 10.99 -2.01 2.58
C PHE A 66 11.66 -3.33 2.20
N THR A 67 11.05 -4.04 1.25
CA THR A 67 11.63 -5.28 0.75
C THR A 67 12.63 -4.95 -0.35
N GLY A 68 13.74 -5.67 -0.32
CA GLY A 68 14.73 -5.60 -1.37
C GLY A 68 14.60 -6.77 -2.32
N ALA A 69 15.68 -7.08 -3.00
CA ALA A 69 15.74 -8.21 -3.90
C ALA A 69 15.42 -9.48 -3.13
N GLY A 70 14.63 -10.37 -3.73
CA GLY A 70 14.22 -11.59 -3.07
C GLY A 70 13.15 -11.42 -2.03
N SER A 71 12.51 -10.27 -1.99
CA SER A 71 11.42 -9.96 -1.07
C SER A 71 11.82 -10.03 0.39
N LYS A 72 13.06 -9.73 0.70
CA LYS A 72 13.51 -9.71 2.08
C LYS A 72 13.40 -8.32 2.64
N TRP A 73 12.94 -8.23 3.90
CA TRP A 73 12.87 -6.95 4.60
C TRP A 73 14.25 -6.44 4.93
N ASN A 74 14.42 -5.14 4.82
CA ASN A 74 15.63 -4.45 5.24
C ASN A 74 15.53 -4.11 6.73
N HIS A 75 16.13 -3.01 7.13
CA HIS A 75 16.08 -2.58 8.52
C HIS A 75 15.08 -1.44 8.66
N TRP A 76 14.58 -1.24 9.86
CA TRP A 76 13.78 -0.07 10.16
C TRP A 76 14.69 1.16 10.13
N ASN A 77 14.26 2.17 9.39
CA ASN A 77 15.06 3.37 9.18
C ASN A 77 14.19 4.59 9.33
N GLU A 78 14.82 5.69 9.75
CA GLU A 78 14.16 6.98 9.68
C GLU A 78 14.13 7.44 8.23
N PRO A 79 13.08 8.16 7.83
CA PRO A 79 13.04 8.69 6.46
C PRO A 79 14.22 9.64 6.23
N ALA A 80 14.93 9.40 5.14
CA ALA A 80 16.10 10.21 4.82
C ALA A 80 15.88 11.12 3.61
N THR A 81 14.82 10.89 2.84
CA THR A 81 14.53 11.69 1.66
C THR A 81 13.14 12.29 1.78
N ILE A 82 12.85 13.26 0.92
CA ILE A 82 11.51 13.85 0.87
C ILE A 82 10.47 12.81 0.54
N HIS A 83 10.78 11.90 -0.38
CA HIS A 83 9.83 10.86 -0.76
C HIS A 83 9.55 9.92 0.39
N GLU A 84 10.58 9.54 1.12
CA GLU A 84 10.40 8.63 2.25
C GLU A 84 9.60 9.27 3.36
N ALA A 85 9.89 10.53 3.66
CA ALA A 85 9.14 11.26 4.68
C ALA A 85 7.67 11.39 4.29
N LYS A 86 7.40 11.63 3.01
CA LYS A 86 6.03 11.76 2.55
C LYS A 86 5.31 10.43 2.59
N ILE A 87 5.98 9.33 2.28
CA ILE A 87 5.38 8.01 2.39
C ILE A 87 4.95 7.74 3.83
N VAL A 88 5.84 7.99 4.79
CA VAL A 88 5.52 7.76 6.19
C VAL A 88 4.32 8.61 6.61
N ALA A 89 4.34 9.89 6.26
CA ALA A 89 3.24 10.78 6.63
C ALA A 89 1.92 10.35 6.01
N ASP A 90 1.93 10.01 4.72
CA ASP A 90 0.71 9.66 4.02
C ASP A 90 0.15 8.32 4.47
N VAL A 91 1.02 7.33 4.69
CA VAL A 91 0.56 6.02 5.17
C VAL A 91 -0.07 6.17 6.54
N CYS A 92 0.58 6.92 7.42
CA CYS A 92 0.06 7.07 8.78
C CYS A 92 -1.24 7.87 8.82
N ASN A 93 -1.46 8.76 7.86
CA ASN A 93 -2.69 9.53 7.80
C ASN A 93 -3.81 8.79 7.07
N PHE A 94 -3.48 7.81 6.25
CA PHE A 94 -4.47 7.09 5.46
C PHE A 94 -5.27 6.12 6.32
N ILE A 95 -4.63 5.47 7.23
CA ILE A 95 -5.26 4.54 8.16
C ILE A 95 -5.52 5.23 9.50
#